data_52bdf031352c5457a1d734c58d98722b
#
_entry.id   52bdf031352c5457a1d734c58d98722b
#
_cell.length_a   1.000
_cell.length_b   1.000
_cell.length_c   1.000
_cell.angle_alpha   90.00
_cell.angle_beta   90.00
_cell.angle_gamma   90.00
#
_symmetry.space_group_name_H-M   'P 1'
#
loop_
_entity.id
_entity.type
_entity.pdbx_description
1 polymer ?
#
loop_
_entity_poly.entity_id
_entity_poly.type
_entity_poly.pdbx_seq_one_letter_code
_entity_poly.pdbx_strand_id
1 'polypeptide(L)'
;MKVYEKIFARLDELNMSQSELSRRTGISTSTINDWKKKKINPQADKLVAICRAFDMSLAELLGDDETENSSVDYGAEERYLIECYRRSDDQVRKHMLRYMELIDNVEPNEMKTPQRNVAVIQDVDGNNIVVINDIIFKGKRSITWSDVEKYLRRYVGEFYSIAETGDIVYIGTDLPDEYTGSNYTKHIKGTVAKAKANAAQAIPEIIEIATSKTAEENKKEKHSRNAKNGWYRYDTRFALPVYDESGEVERYNVFNARLLIRHAASGKMYLYDVLEIKKRNEQALSGVKPYPVENPFLNK
;
A
#
# COMPACT_ATOMS: atom_id res chain seq x y z
N MET A 1 34.80 25.28 -8.82
CA MET A 1 36.12 25.48 -8.16
C MET A 1 37.02 24.26 -8.39
N LYS A 2 38.36 24.41 -8.66
CA LYS A 2 39.28 23.26 -8.86
C LYS A 2 39.55 22.55 -7.53
N VAL A 3 39.85 21.24 -7.54
CA VAL A 3 40.04 20.43 -6.32
C VAL A 3 41.16 21.00 -5.42
N TYR A 4 42.27 21.48 -6.00
CA TYR A 4 43.30 22.08 -5.15
C TYR A 4 42.82 23.35 -4.44
N GLU A 5 41.96 24.16 -5.06
CA GLU A 5 41.38 25.38 -4.44
C GLU A 5 40.50 25.01 -3.25
N LYS A 6 39.66 23.99 -3.38
CA LYS A 6 38.82 23.46 -2.29
C LYS A 6 39.68 22.97 -1.13
N ILE A 7 40.77 22.28 -1.40
CA ILE A 7 41.67 21.80 -0.34
C ILE A 7 42.28 22.97 0.45
N PHE A 8 42.71 24.05 -0.22
CA PHE A 8 43.25 25.21 0.49
C PHE A 8 42.21 26.03 1.19
N ALA A 9 41.01 26.18 0.60
CA ALA A 9 39.87 26.81 1.31
C ALA A 9 39.53 26.04 2.58
N ARG A 10 39.50 24.71 2.51
CA ARG A 10 39.21 23.85 3.68
C ARG A 10 40.27 23.90 4.77
N LEU A 11 41.56 24.05 4.37
CA LEU A 11 42.65 24.29 5.31
C LEU A 11 42.45 25.62 6.08
N ASP A 12 42.07 26.66 5.36
CA ASP A 12 41.79 27.98 5.97
C ASP A 12 40.58 27.94 6.89
N GLU A 13 39.49 27.29 6.49
CA GLU A 13 38.28 27.09 7.34
C GLU A 13 38.61 26.38 8.65
N LEU A 14 39.40 25.30 8.56
CA LEU A 14 39.78 24.49 9.72
C LEU A 14 40.93 25.06 10.53
N ASN A 15 41.48 26.24 10.14
CA ASN A 15 42.71 26.78 10.68
C ASN A 15 43.86 25.74 10.71
N MET A 16 43.93 24.88 9.70
CA MET A 16 44.89 23.78 9.61
C MET A 16 46.07 24.17 8.74
N SER A 17 47.28 24.00 9.25
CA SER A 17 48.49 24.23 8.44
C SER A 17 48.76 23.13 7.43
N GLN A 18 49.50 23.47 6.36
CA GLN A 18 49.97 22.47 5.37
C GLN A 18 50.82 21.36 6.04
N SER A 19 51.61 21.73 7.06
CA SER A 19 52.40 20.77 7.83
C SER A 19 51.52 19.79 8.61
N GLU A 20 50.42 20.25 9.15
CA GLU A 20 49.47 19.38 9.84
C GLU A 20 48.73 18.46 8.84
N LEU A 21 48.32 18.96 7.68
CA LEU A 21 47.77 18.13 6.63
C LEU A 21 48.80 17.07 6.17
N SER A 22 50.07 17.46 5.99
CA SER A 22 51.14 16.53 5.68
C SER A 22 51.28 15.41 6.71
N ARG A 23 51.21 15.75 7.99
CA ARG A 23 51.27 14.79 9.09
C ARG A 23 50.10 13.82 9.10
N ARG A 24 48.88 14.30 8.84
CA ARG A 24 47.65 13.47 8.84
C ARG A 24 47.55 12.57 7.60
N THR A 25 48.03 13.04 6.47
CA THR A 25 47.85 12.33 5.17
C THR A 25 49.08 11.52 4.75
N GLY A 26 50.26 11.77 5.34
CA GLY A 26 51.54 11.22 4.88
C GLY A 26 52.07 11.85 3.57
N ILE A 27 51.38 12.86 3.06
CA ILE A 27 51.79 13.58 1.81
C ILE A 27 52.83 14.64 2.18
N SER A 28 53.93 14.70 1.45
CA SER A 28 54.99 15.68 1.77
C SER A 28 54.47 17.13 1.66
N THR A 29 54.97 18.02 2.53
CA THR A 29 54.64 19.46 2.47
C THR A 29 55.06 20.09 1.16
N SER A 30 56.13 19.60 0.53
CA SER A 30 56.57 20.05 -0.82
C SER A 30 55.51 19.73 -1.88
N THR A 31 54.93 18.54 -1.85
CA THR A 31 53.88 18.13 -2.77
C THR A 31 52.60 18.99 -2.56
N ILE A 32 52.21 19.22 -1.32
CA ILE A 32 51.03 20.09 -0.99
C ILE A 32 51.28 21.51 -1.49
N ASN A 33 52.47 22.04 -1.27
CA ASN A 33 52.84 23.39 -1.73
C ASN A 33 52.87 23.48 -3.27
N ASP A 34 53.30 22.43 -3.96
CA ASP A 34 53.28 22.36 -5.43
C ASP A 34 51.88 22.46 -6.00
N TRP A 35 50.87 21.87 -5.34
CA TRP A 35 49.48 22.02 -5.79
C TRP A 35 49.05 23.50 -5.78
N LYS A 36 49.41 24.27 -4.75
CA LYS A 36 49.11 25.71 -4.66
C LYS A 36 49.89 26.49 -5.71
N LYS A 37 51.22 26.30 -5.79
CA LYS A 37 52.09 27.07 -6.66
C LYS A 37 51.85 26.81 -8.15
N LYS A 38 51.68 25.52 -8.52
CA LYS A 38 51.52 25.09 -9.91
C LYS A 38 50.05 25.04 -10.34
N LYS A 39 49.09 25.29 -9.44
CA LYS A 39 47.63 25.24 -9.68
C LYS A 39 47.16 23.90 -10.27
N ILE A 40 47.73 22.80 -9.76
CA ILE A 40 47.41 21.44 -10.19
C ILE A 40 46.63 20.68 -9.14
N ASN A 41 45.73 19.80 -9.59
CA ASN A 41 44.98 18.95 -8.69
C ASN A 41 45.84 17.78 -8.16
N PRO A 42 45.61 17.31 -6.92
CA PRO A 42 46.18 16.07 -6.42
C PRO A 42 45.84 14.88 -7.33
N GLN A 43 46.72 13.87 -7.35
CA GLN A 43 46.41 12.60 -7.98
C GLN A 43 45.33 11.85 -7.22
N ALA A 44 44.54 11.02 -7.90
CA ALA A 44 43.37 10.33 -7.32
C ALA A 44 43.71 9.46 -6.10
N ASP A 45 44.88 8.84 -6.06
CA ASP A 45 45.40 8.03 -4.96
C ASP A 45 45.51 8.80 -3.62
N LYS A 46 45.66 10.13 -3.69
CA LYS A 46 45.83 11.01 -2.53
C LYS A 46 44.49 11.55 -1.98
N LEU A 47 43.44 11.55 -2.79
CA LEU A 47 42.18 12.18 -2.44
C LEU A 47 41.52 11.53 -1.21
N VAL A 48 41.60 10.20 -1.09
CA VAL A 48 41.00 9.47 0.04
C VAL A 48 41.66 9.87 1.38
N ALA A 49 43.00 10.03 1.37
CA ALA A 49 43.72 10.44 2.57
C ALA A 49 43.38 11.89 2.98
N ILE A 50 43.21 12.78 1.98
CA ILE A 50 42.82 14.17 2.18
C ILE A 50 41.40 14.25 2.75
N CYS A 51 40.43 13.51 2.18
CA CYS A 51 39.07 13.44 2.66
C CYS A 51 39.00 13.00 4.12
N ARG A 52 39.76 11.97 4.50
CA ARG A 52 39.85 11.50 5.89
C ARG A 52 40.44 12.56 6.81
N ALA A 53 41.45 13.29 6.37
CA ALA A 53 42.08 14.33 7.19
C ALA A 53 41.16 15.54 7.45
N PHE A 54 40.23 15.80 6.54
CA PHE A 54 39.25 16.88 6.62
C PHE A 54 37.88 16.47 7.16
N ASP A 55 37.67 15.17 7.41
CA ASP A 55 36.38 14.58 7.80
C ASP A 55 35.26 14.92 6.80
N MET A 56 35.55 14.77 5.52
CA MET A 56 34.61 15.05 4.42
C MET A 56 34.55 13.88 3.41
N SER A 57 33.46 13.79 2.67
CA SER A 57 33.29 12.79 1.63
C SER A 57 34.07 13.15 0.36
N LEU A 58 34.36 12.14 -0.48
CA LEU A 58 34.98 12.36 -1.80
C LEU A 58 34.05 13.17 -2.72
N ALA A 59 32.73 13.01 -2.58
CA ALA A 59 31.74 13.76 -3.34
C ALA A 59 31.78 15.25 -2.99
N GLU A 60 31.92 15.61 -1.73
CA GLU A 60 32.06 17.00 -1.27
C GLU A 60 33.36 17.64 -1.81
N LEU A 61 34.45 16.87 -1.84
CA LEU A 61 35.70 17.37 -2.37
C LEU A 61 35.70 17.55 -3.89
N LEU A 62 35.07 16.63 -4.63
CA LEU A 62 35.08 16.62 -6.11
C LEU A 62 33.87 17.37 -6.72
N GLY A 63 32.76 17.52 -5.99
CA GLY A 63 31.56 18.21 -6.48
C GLY A 63 31.88 19.66 -6.87
N ASP A 64 31.28 20.20 -7.92
CA ASP A 64 31.32 21.60 -8.23
C ASP A 64 30.37 22.36 -7.27
N ASP A 65 30.74 23.58 -6.87
CA ASP A 65 29.91 24.43 -5.99
C ASP A 65 28.57 24.84 -6.63
N GLU A 66 28.34 24.49 -7.90
CA GLU A 66 27.09 24.66 -8.62
C GLU A 66 26.24 23.37 -8.70
N THR A 67 26.73 22.21 -8.27
CA THR A 67 25.81 21.21 -7.78
C THR A 67 25.38 21.62 -6.39
N GLU A 68 24.41 22.56 -6.33
CA GLU A 68 23.40 22.44 -5.31
C GLU A 68 23.29 20.94 -5.00
N ASN A 69 23.49 20.56 -3.73
CA ASN A 69 22.69 19.46 -3.22
C ASN A 69 21.31 19.70 -3.83
N SER A 70 21.02 19.07 -4.93
CA SER A 70 19.67 18.74 -5.21
C SER A 70 19.34 17.78 -4.08
N SER A 71 19.12 18.32 -2.88
CA SER A 71 18.11 17.81 -2.01
C SER A 71 16.89 17.84 -2.92
N VAL A 72 16.72 16.75 -3.67
CA VAL A 72 15.42 16.45 -4.24
C VAL A 72 14.53 16.69 -3.04
N ASP A 73 13.75 17.76 -3.09
CA ASP A 73 12.85 18.10 -2.00
C ASP A 73 11.77 17.07 -2.05
N TYR A 74 12.10 15.92 -1.47
CA TYR A 74 11.16 14.82 -1.34
C TYR A 74 9.98 15.33 -0.52
N GLY A 75 8.80 15.22 -1.05
CA GLY A 75 7.58 15.46 -0.32
C GLY A 75 7.56 14.65 1.00
N ALA A 76 6.73 15.06 1.93
CA ALA A 76 6.65 14.39 3.23
C ALA A 76 6.42 12.87 3.10
N GLU A 77 5.62 12.46 2.12
CA GLU A 77 5.32 11.05 1.82
C GLU A 77 6.54 10.30 1.27
N GLU A 78 7.30 10.92 0.37
CA GLU A 78 8.51 10.32 -0.19
C GLU A 78 9.60 10.15 0.88
N ARG A 79 9.78 11.15 1.74
CA ARG A 79 10.69 11.07 2.90
C ARG A 79 10.30 9.92 3.82
N TYR A 80 9.00 9.77 4.11
CA TYR A 80 8.48 8.68 4.94
C TYR A 80 8.74 7.30 4.28
N LEU A 81 8.49 7.16 2.98
CA LEU A 81 8.77 5.92 2.23
C LEU A 81 10.26 5.55 2.26
N ILE A 82 11.14 6.53 2.03
CA ILE A 82 12.60 6.33 2.08
C ILE A 82 13.03 5.87 3.48
N GLU A 83 12.49 6.49 4.54
CA GLU A 83 12.79 6.09 5.91
C GLU A 83 12.26 4.68 6.25
N CYS A 84 11.05 4.35 5.81
CA CYS A 84 10.49 3.01 6.00
C CYS A 84 11.35 1.95 5.30
N TYR A 85 11.75 2.22 4.05
CA TYR A 85 12.64 1.34 3.29
C TYR A 85 13.99 1.14 4.01
N ARG A 86 14.62 2.23 4.49
CA ARG A 86 15.92 2.19 5.17
C ARG A 86 15.87 1.43 6.50
N ARG A 87 14.77 1.53 7.24
CA ARG A 87 14.58 0.83 8.54
C ARG A 87 14.17 -0.62 8.38
N SER A 88 13.70 -1.04 7.21
CA SER A 88 13.26 -2.40 6.94
C SER A 88 14.45 -3.38 6.84
N ASP A 89 14.20 -4.65 7.18
CA ASP A 89 15.15 -5.72 6.94
C ASP A 89 15.26 -6.07 5.44
N ASP A 90 16.27 -6.88 5.08
CA ASP A 90 16.54 -7.22 3.68
C ASP A 90 15.40 -7.98 2.99
N GLN A 91 14.62 -8.78 3.75
CA GLN A 91 13.49 -9.48 3.17
C GLN A 91 12.35 -8.51 2.85
N VAL A 92 12.03 -7.61 3.77
CA VAL A 92 11.02 -6.57 3.56
C VAL A 92 11.40 -5.64 2.41
N ARG A 93 12.67 -5.22 2.32
CA ARG A 93 13.17 -4.39 1.18
C ARG A 93 12.99 -5.10 -0.15
N LYS A 94 13.33 -6.40 -0.24
CA LYS A 94 13.11 -7.21 -1.45
C LYS A 94 11.63 -7.31 -1.83
N HIS A 95 10.73 -7.44 -0.84
CA HIS A 95 9.30 -7.46 -1.11
C HIS A 95 8.80 -6.08 -1.61
N MET A 96 9.27 -4.98 -1.01
CA MET A 96 8.93 -3.63 -1.46
C MET A 96 9.38 -3.39 -2.91
N LEU A 97 10.62 -3.74 -3.26
CA LEU A 97 11.14 -3.61 -4.62
C LEU A 97 10.35 -4.47 -5.61
N ARG A 98 10.08 -5.73 -5.25
CA ARG A 98 9.28 -6.62 -6.10
C ARG A 98 7.86 -6.10 -6.31
N TYR A 99 7.27 -5.45 -5.31
CA TYR A 99 5.96 -4.82 -5.44
C TYR A 99 6.02 -3.63 -6.40
N MET A 100 7.05 -2.80 -6.31
CA MET A 100 7.28 -1.69 -7.26
C MET A 100 7.49 -2.20 -8.69
N GLU A 101 8.29 -3.26 -8.88
CA GLU A 101 8.47 -3.91 -10.19
C GLU A 101 7.15 -4.45 -10.77
N LEU A 102 6.25 -4.96 -9.92
CA LEU A 102 4.93 -5.41 -10.36
C LEU A 102 4.05 -4.25 -10.82
N ILE A 103 4.16 -3.08 -10.17
CA ILE A 103 3.42 -1.87 -10.54
C ILE A 103 4.00 -1.27 -11.83
N ASP A 104 5.31 -1.20 -11.98
CA ASP A 104 5.98 -0.66 -13.17
C ASP A 104 5.71 -1.48 -14.44
N ASN A 105 5.48 -2.78 -14.28
CA ASN A 105 5.14 -3.67 -15.41
C ASN A 105 3.63 -3.69 -15.74
N VAL A 106 2.80 -2.95 -15.00
CA VAL A 106 1.39 -2.75 -15.34
C VAL A 106 1.30 -1.57 -16.32
N GLU A 107 0.88 -1.84 -17.57
CA GLU A 107 0.61 -0.78 -18.55
C GLU A 107 -0.27 0.32 -17.92
N PRO A 108 0.08 1.62 -18.08
CA PRO A 108 -0.69 2.73 -17.46
C PRO A 108 -2.19 2.73 -17.83
N ASN A 109 -2.56 2.01 -18.88
CA ASN A 109 -3.95 1.85 -19.31
C ASN A 109 -4.72 0.79 -18.48
N GLU A 110 -4.03 -0.11 -17.78
CA GLU A 110 -4.63 -1.08 -16.86
C GLU A 110 -4.79 -0.51 -15.44
N MET A 111 -4.05 0.54 -15.09
CA MET A 111 -4.21 1.29 -13.84
C MET A 111 -5.38 2.28 -13.82
N LYS A 112 -6.16 2.41 -14.90
CA LYS A 112 -7.49 2.97 -14.76
C LYS A 112 -8.30 1.97 -13.94
N THR A 113 -8.19 2.05 -12.61
CA THR A 113 -9.20 1.47 -11.72
C THR A 113 -10.54 1.91 -12.28
N PRO A 114 -11.38 0.98 -12.77
CA PRO A 114 -12.73 1.37 -13.16
C PRO A 114 -13.27 2.14 -11.96
N GLN A 115 -13.74 3.36 -12.19
CA GLN A 115 -14.26 4.22 -11.14
C GLN A 115 -15.30 3.40 -10.40
N ARG A 116 -14.99 2.99 -9.15
CA ARG A 116 -15.88 2.16 -8.35
C ARG A 116 -17.07 3.02 -7.96
N ASN A 117 -18.25 2.61 -8.37
CA ASN A 117 -19.50 3.28 -8.04
C ASN A 117 -20.06 2.68 -6.74
N VAL A 118 -19.36 2.95 -5.64
CA VAL A 118 -19.67 2.43 -4.30
C VAL A 118 -19.86 3.62 -3.36
N ALA A 119 -20.87 3.55 -2.51
CA ALA A 119 -21.15 4.56 -1.49
C ALA A 119 -21.48 3.89 -0.16
N VAL A 120 -21.21 4.56 0.94
CA VAL A 120 -21.67 4.14 2.28
C VAL A 120 -22.82 5.06 2.68
N ILE A 121 -23.95 4.46 3.08
CA ILE A 121 -25.12 5.17 3.59
C ILE A 121 -25.53 4.61 4.95
N GLN A 122 -26.38 5.33 5.67
CA GLN A 122 -27.00 4.81 6.89
C GLN A 122 -28.47 4.42 6.62
N ASP A 123 -28.89 3.30 7.22
CA ASP A 123 -30.30 2.92 7.25
C ASP A 123 -31.08 3.75 8.29
N VAL A 124 -32.38 3.49 8.37
CA VAL A 124 -33.25 4.19 9.32
C VAL A 124 -32.88 3.97 10.79
N ASP A 125 -32.16 2.90 11.08
CA ASP A 125 -31.69 2.53 12.41
C ASP A 125 -30.28 3.09 12.70
N GLY A 126 -29.72 3.87 11.77
CA GLY A 126 -28.37 4.47 11.88
C GLY A 126 -27.23 3.50 11.57
N ASN A 127 -27.50 2.32 11.02
CA ASN A 127 -26.45 1.37 10.66
C ASN A 127 -25.90 1.61 9.27
N ASN A 128 -24.60 1.51 9.11
CA ASN A 128 -23.93 1.66 7.82
C ASN A 128 -24.26 0.51 6.85
N ILE A 129 -24.48 0.84 5.59
CA ILE A 129 -24.69 -0.10 4.48
C ILE A 129 -23.82 0.36 3.30
N VAL A 130 -23.07 -0.55 2.71
CA VAL A 130 -22.32 -0.30 1.47
C VAL A 130 -23.23 -0.48 0.28
N VAL A 131 -23.47 0.57 -0.49
CA VAL A 131 -24.26 0.53 -1.73
C VAL A 131 -23.33 0.38 -2.92
N ILE A 132 -23.49 -0.71 -3.65
CA ILE A 132 -22.74 -0.99 -4.88
C ILE A 132 -23.68 -0.70 -6.03
N ASN A 133 -23.46 0.44 -6.74
CA ASN A 133 -24.41 0.93 -7.72
C ASN A 133 -24.35 0.18 -9.06
N ASP A 134 -23.23 -0.50 -9.37
CA ASP A 134 -23.07 -1.19 -10.65
C ASP A 134 -23.01 -2.70 -10.47
N ILE A 135 -23.69 -3.42 -11.34
CA ILE A 135 -23.60 -4.87 -11.43
C ILE A 135 -22.64 -5.23 -12.58
N ILE A 136 -21.35 -5.44 -12.25
CA ILE A 136 -20.33 -5.80 -13.25
C ILE A 136 -20.29 -7.31 -13.51
N PHE A 137 -20.52 -8.13 -12.49
CA PHE A 137 -20.57 -9.59 -12.64
C PHE A 137 -21.99 -10.07 -12.94
N LYS A 138 -22.31 -10.14 -14.26
CA LYS A 138 -23.66 -10.38 -14.78
C LYS A 138 -23.82 -11.83 -15.24
N GLY A 139 -23.86 -12.79 -14.36
CA GLY A 139 -24.20 -14.17 -14.73
C GLY A 139 -25.71 -14.43 -14.69
N LYS A 140 -26.34 -14.89 -15.80
CA LYS A 140 -27.76 -15.32 -15.77
C LYS A 140 -27.93 -16.68 -15.08
N ARG A 141 -27.01 -17.64 -15.32
CA ARG A 141 -27.03 -19.01 -14.77
C ARG A 141 -25.87 -19.31 -13.85
N SER A 142 -24.70 -18.76 -14.13
CA SER A 142 -23.49 -18.92 -13.33
C SER A 142 -22.63 -17.66 -13.38
N ILE A 143 -21.89 -17.41 -12.32
CA ILE A 143 -20.88 -16.35 -12.23
C ILE A 143 -19.57 -16.90 -12.78
N THR A 144 -18.86 -16.09 -13.57
CA THR A 144 -17.48 -16.38 -13.99
C THR A 144 -16.54 -16.02 -12.85
N TRP A 145 -16.26 -16.97 -11.96
CA TRP A 145 -15.44 -16.72 -10.77
C TRP A 145 -14.01 -16.33 -11.10
N SER A 146 -13.47 -16.74 -12.25
CA SER A 146 -12.15 -16.27 -12.72
C SER A 146 -12.09 -14.77 -12.97
N ASP A 147 -13.20 -14.12 -13.37
CA ASP A 147 -13.25 -12.67 -13.55
C ASP A 147 -13.29 -11.96 -12.19
N VAL A 148 -14.00 -12.54 -11.21
CA VAL A 148 -14.02 -12.05 -9.83
C VAL A 148 -12.63 -12.18 -9.21
N GLU A 149 -11.94 -13.30 -9.42
CA GLU A 149 -10.56 -13.52 -8.96
C GLU A 149 -9.60 -12.46 -9.51
N LYS A 150 -9.60 -12.24 -10.84
CA LYS A 150 -8.81 -11.19 -11.47
C LYS A 150 -9.11 -9.80 -10.88
N TYR A 151 -10.39 -9.53 -10.63
CA TYR A 151 -10.81 -8.27 -10.04
C TYR A 151 -10.23 -8.07 -8.63
N LEU A 152 -10.27 -9.11 -7.79
CA LEU A 152 -9.77 -9.07 -6.42
C LEU A 152 -8.25 -8.91 -6.32
N ARG A 153 -7.49 -9.32 -7.33
CA ARG A 153 -6.02 -9.17 -7.36
C ARG A 153 -5.57 -7.72 -7.24
N ARG A 154 -6.41 -6.75 -7.60
CA ARG A 154 -6.13 -5.31 -7.46
C ARG A 154 -5.97 -4.83 -6.02
N TYR A 155 -6.59 -5.53 -5.07
CA TYR A 155 -6.52 -5.18 -3.65
C TYR A 155 -5.34 -5.85 -2.93
N VAL A 156 -4.66 -6.79 -3.56
CA VAL A 156 -3.56 -7.51 -2.93
C VAL A 156 -2.43 -6.56 -2.55
N GLY A 157 -2.05 -6.61 -1.27
CA GLY A 157 -1.04 -5.71 -0.69
C GLY A 157 -1.63 -4.52 0.04
N GLU A 158 -2.91 -4.18 -0.18
CA GLU A 158 -3.60 -3.10 0.53
C GLU A 158 -4.02 -3.52 1.95
N PHE A 159 -4.42 -2.55 2.75
CA PHE A 159 -4.98 -2.77 4.08
C PHE A 159 -6.04 -1.71 4.39
N TYR A 160 -7.01 -2.08 5.24
CA TYR A 160 -8.12 -1.21 5.62
C TYR A 160 -8.38 -1.32 7.12
N SER A 161 -8.90 -0.26 7.73
CA SER A 161 -9.23 -0.22 9.15
C SER A 161 -10.72 -0.42 9.38
N ILE A 162 -11.09 -1.29 10.31
CA ILE A 162 -12.47 -1.44 10.78
C ILE A 162 -12.79 -0.29 11.74
N ALA A 163 -13.75 0.55 11.38
CA ALA A 163 -14.06 1.78 12.13
C ALA A 163 -14.48 1.50 13.59
N GLU A 164 -15.23 0.42 13.85
CA GLU A 164 -15.70 0.06 15.20
C GLU A 164 -14.57 -0.32 16.15
N THR A 165 -13.57 -1.06 15.67
CA THR A 165 -12.54 -1.68 16.54
C THR A 165 -11.15 -1.11 16.36
N GLY A 166 -10.91 -0.37 15.29
CA GLY A 166 -9.56 0.07 14.88
C GLY A 166 -8.67 -1.06 14.35
N ASP A 167 -9.21 -2.26 14.18
CA ASP A 167 -8.46 -3.40 13.67
C ASP A 167 -8.01 -3.17 12.22
N ILE A 168 -6.75 -3.45 11.92
CA ILE A 168 -6.19 -3.34 10.57
C ILE A 168 -6.26 -4.69 9.87
N VAL A 169 -6.96 -4.73 8.74
CA VAL A 169 -7.18 -5.93 7.92
C VAL A 169 -6.39 -5.81 6.63
N TYR A 170 -5.44 -6.70 6.42
CA TYR A 170 -4.60 -6.77 5.23
C TYR A 170 -5.25 -7.64 4.16
N ILE A 171 -4.97 -7.32 2.90
CA ILE A 171 -5.37 -8.13 1.74
C ILE A 171 -4.18 -8.95 1.28
N GLY A 172 -4.22 -10.24 1.59
CA GLY A 172 -3.17 -11.20 1.22
C GLY A 172 -3.31 -11.71 -0.22
N THR A 173 -2.23 -12.30 -0.73
CA THR A 173 -2.21 -12.93 -2.07
C THR A 173 -3.14 -14.14 -2.18
N ASP A 174 -3.59 -14.68 -1.06
CA ASP A 174 -4.50 -15.82 -0.96
C ASP A 174 -5.99 -15.43 -1.06
N LEU A 175 -6.34 -14.15 -0.84
CA LEU A 175 -7.73 -13.72 -0.89
C LEU A 175 -8.44 -14.04 -2.23
N PRO A 176 -7.88 -13.74 -3.42
CA PRO A 176 -8.58 -14.00 -4.68
C PRO A 176 -8.98 -15.47 -4.84
N ASP A 177 -8.07 -16.38 -4.54
CA ASP A 177 -8.26 -17.82 -4.67
C ASP A 177 -9.25 -18.36 -3.63
N GLU A 178 -9.13 -17.93 -2.37
CA GLU A 178 -10.01 -18.39 -1.28
C GLU A 178 -11.42 -17.83 -1.42
N TYR A 179 -11.56 -16.55 -1.79
CA TYR A 179 -12.85 -15.91 -2.03
C TYR A 179 -13.65 -16.62 -3.13
N THR A 180 -12.99 -16.99 -4.23
CA THR A 180 -13.65 -17.59 -5.41
C THR A 180 -13.72 -19.10 -5.36
N GLY A 181 -12.76 -19.77 -4.69
CA GLY A 181 -12.61 -21.22 -4.63
C GLY A 181 -13.10 -21.86 -3.33
N SER A 182 -13.56 -21.10 -2.33
CA SER A 182 -13.99 -21.62 -1.04
C SER A 182 -15.15 -22.61 -1.15
N ASN A 183 -15.27 -23.47 -0.14
CA ASN A 183 -16.43 -24.37 -0.04
C ASN A 183 -17.76 -23.60 -0.04
N TYR A 184 -17.80 -22.46 0.62
CA TYR A 184 -18.98 -21.60 0.61
C TYR A 184 -19.30 -21.13 -0.82
N THR A 185 -18.34 -20.62 -1.56
CA THR A 185 -18.51 -20.13 -2.93
C THR A 185 -19.00 -21.23 -3.89
N LYS A 186 -18.49 -22.44 -3.73
CA LYS A 186 -18.90 -23.60 -4.56
C LYS A 186 -20.35 -24.01 -4.37
N HIS A 187 -20.95 -23.72 -3.20
CA HIS A 187 -22.31 -24.16 -2.87
C HIS A 187 -23.37 -23.05 -3.07
N ILE A 188 -23.01 -21.79 -3.11
CA ILE A 188 -23.96 -20.70 -3.34
C ILE A 188 -24.37 -20.62 -4.82
N LYS A 189 -25.64 -20.23 -5.06
CA LYS A 189 -26.23 -20.11 -6.39
C LYS A 189 -27.12 -18.87 -6.50
N GLY A 190 -27.49 -18.52 -7.73
CA GLY A 190 -28.48 -17.49 -8.01
C GLY A 190 -28.15 -16.13 -7.41
N THR A 191 -29.09 -15.53 -6.71
CA THR A 191 -28.97 -14.18 -6.11
C THR A 191 -27.80 -14.07 -5.15
N VAL A 192 -27.53 -15.10 -4.34
CA VAL A 192 -26.43 -15.08 -3.36
C VAL A 192 -25.06 -15.13 -4.07
N ALA A 193 -24.92 -15.96 -5.09
CA ALA A 193 -23.68 -16.01 -5.88
C ALA A 193 -23.42 -14.66 -6.59
N LYS A 194 -24.46 -14.07 -7.19
CA LYS A 194 -24.38 -12.74 -7.80
C LYS A 194 -24.03 -11.66 -6.76
N ALA A 195 -24.62 -11.73 -5.56
CA ALA A 195 -24.32 -10.81 -4.48
C ALA A 195 -22.86 -10.92 -4.03
N LYS A 196 -22.36 -12.13 -3.80
CA LYS A 196 -20.95 -12.35 -3.45
C LYS A 196 -20.00 -11.83 -4.53
N ALA A 197 -20.25 -12.15 -5.78
CA ALA A 197 -19.40 -11.70 -6.89
C ALA A 197 -19.31 -10.17 -6.97
N ASN A 198 -20.44 -9.47 -6.83
CA ASN A 198 -20.45 -8.02 -6.89
C ASN A 198 -19.96 -7.34 -5.61
N ALA A 199 -20.02 -7.99 -4.45
CA ALA A 199 -19.41 -7.52 -3.21
C ALA A 199 -17.87 -7.36 -3.33
N ALA A 200 -17.24 -8.08 -4.27
CA ALA A 200 -15.82 -7.92 -4.59
C ALA A 200 -15.45 -6.48 -5.01
N GLN A 201 -16.41 -5.68 -5.49
CA GLN A 201 -16.17 -4.29 -5.86
C GLN A 201 -15.97 -3.36 -4.66
N ALA A 202 -16.47 -3.77 -3.50
CA ALA A 202 -16.57 -2.93 -2.31
C ALA A 202 -15.81 -3.50 -1.10
N ILE A 203 -14.75 -4.26 -1.34
CA ILE A 203 -13.92 -4.85 -0.27
C ILE A 203 -13.47 -3.79 0.75
N PRO A 204 -12.95 -2.61 0.36
CA PRO A 204 -12.57 -1.57 1.31
C PRO A 204 -13.72 -1.17 2.24
N GLU A 205 -14.82 -0.74 1.66
CA GLU A 205 -15.98 -0.19 2.39
C GLU A 205 -16.67 -1.26 3.25
N ILE A 206 -16.74 -2.51 2.77
CA ILE A 206 -17.27 -3.66 3.51
C ILE A 206 -16.44 -3.96 4.76
N ILE A 207 -15.10 -3.76 4.70
CA ILE A 207 -14.21 -3.90 5.85
C ILE A 207 -14.39 -2.71 6.79
N GLU A 208 -14.41 -1.49 6.28
CA GLU A 208 -14.46 -0.26 7.08
C GLU A 208 -15.72 -0.19 7.96
N ILE A 209 -16.88 -0.60 7.44
CA ILE A 209 -18.15 -0.58 8.17
C ILE A 209 -18.41 -1.82 9.02
N ALA A 210 -17.50 -2.79 9.03
CA ALA A 210 -17.70 -4.06 9.71
C ALA A 210 -17.81 -3.89 11.24
N THR A 211 -18.66 -4.70 11.87
CA THR A 211 -19.01 -4.60 13.29
C THR A 211 -19.07 -5.98 13.95
N SER A 212 -19.36 -6.02 15.25
CA SER A 212 -19.67 -7.25 15.99
C SER A 212 -18.57 -8.32 15.93
N LYS A 213 -17.33 -7.94 16.27
CA LYS A 213 -16.18 -8.85 16.30
C LYS A 213 -16.44 -10.09 17.16
N THR A 214 -16.30 -11.27 16.56
CA THR A 214 -16.32 -12.56 17.26
C THR A 214 -15.07 -13.36 16.96
N ALA A 215 -14.48 -14.00 17.99
CA ALA A 215 -13.29 -14.83 17.84
C ALA A 215 -13.68 -16.31 17.76
N GLU A 216 -13.01 -17.06 16.89
CA GLU A 216 -13.11 -18.52 16.83
C GLU A 216 -11.72 -19.13 16.85
N GLU A 217 -11.55 -20.17 17.68
CA GLU A 217 -10.32 -20.95 17.68
C GLU A 217 -10.16 -21.75 16.39
N ASN A 218 -8.91 -21.93 15.96
CA ASN A 218 -8.64 -22.76 14.79
C ASN A 218 -8.83 -24.25 15.13
N LYS A 219 -9.92 -24.84 14.67
CA LYS A 219 -10.24 -26.27 14.89
C LYS A 219 -9.69 -27.20 13.80
N LYS A 220 -9.08 -26.67 12.72
CA LYS A 220 -8.62 -27.46 11.58
C LYS A 220 -7.10 -27.45 11.47
N GLU A 221 -6.46 -28.59 11.54
CA GLU A 221 -5.02 -28.75 11.36
C GLU A 221 -4.49 -28.15 10.06
N LYS A 222 -5.27 -28.21 8.97
CA LYS A 222 -4.94 -27.64 7.66
C LYS A 222 -4.55 -26.16 7.72
N HIS A 223 -5.08 -25.41 8.70
CA HIS A 223 -4.83 -23.96 8.85
C HIS A 223 -3.90 -23.62 10.02
N SER A 224 -3.33 -24.63 10.70
CA SER A 224 -2.50 -24.45 11.89
C SER A 224 -1.28 -23.56 11.67
N ARG A 225 -0.70 -23.57 10.46
CA ARG A 225 0.45 -22.71 10.11
C ARG A 225 0.03 -21.27 9.79
N ASN A 226 -1.09 -21.08 9.12
CA ASN A 226 -1.50 -19.79 8.56
C ASN A 226 -2.42 -18.99 9.50
N ALA A 227 -3.22 -19.67 10.34
CA ALA A 227 -4.13 -19.07 11.31
C ALA A 227 -3.76 -19.51 12.73
N LYS A 228 -2.51 -19.29 13.12
CA LYS A 228 -1.99 -19.74 14.41
C LYS A 228 -2.73 -19.11 15.60
N ASN A 229 -3.15 -17.86 15.44
CA ASN A 229 -3.88 -17.12 16.48
C ASN A 229 -5.41 -17.19 16.31
N GLY A 230 -5.92 -18.09 15.43
CA GLY A 230 -7.35 -18.30 15.22
C GLY A 230 -7.96 -17.44 14.11
N TRP A 231 -9.25 -17.23 14.22
CA TRP A 231 -10.08 -16.55 13.24
C TRP A 231 -10.95 -15.50 13.92
N TYR A 232 -11.22 -14.40 13.21
CA TYR A 232 -12.22 -13.43 13.59
C TYR A 232 -13.35 -13.39 12.56
N ARG A 233 -14.55 -13.12 13.03
CA ARG A 233 -15.70 -12.82 12.19
C ARG A 233 -16.24 -11.45 12.55
N TYR A 234 -16.66 -10.72 11.53
CA TYR A 234 -17.31 -9.42 11.67
C TYR A 234 -18.56 -9.41 10.83
N ASP A 235 -19.62 -8.83 11.33
CA ASP A 235 -20.83 -8.61 10.56
C ASP A 235 -20.67 -7.38 9.67
N THR A 236 -21.20 -7.45 8.45
CA THR A 236 -21.20 -6.34 7.50
C THR A 236 -22.47 -6.37 6.65
N ARG A 237 -22.74 -5.28 5.94
CA ARG A 237 -23.92 -5.16 5.09
C ARG A 237 -23.61 -4.46 3.79
N PHE A 238 -24.23 -4.93 2.71
CA PHE A 238 -24.14 -4.26 1.42
C PHE A 238 -25.45 -4.37 0.65
N ALA A 239 -25.62 -3.50 -0.33
CA ALA A 239 -26.82 -3.42 -1.15
C ALA A 239 -26.46 -3.43 -2.63
N LEU A 240 -27.31 -4.08 -3.43
CA LEU A 240 -27.19 -4.17 -4.88
C LEU A 240 -28.46 -3.66 -5.56
N PRO A 241 -28.36 -2.93 -6.68
CA PRO A 241 -29.51 -2.42 -7.41
C PRO A 241 -30.30 -3.56 -8.05
N VAL A 242 -31.59 -3.34 -8.13
CA VAL A 242 -32.53 -4.06 -8.98
C VAL A 242 -33.04 -3.08 -10.01
N TYR A 243 -32.88 -3.41 -11.26
CA TYR A 243 -33.29 -2.57 -12.36
C TYR A 243 -34.68 -2.98 -12.85
N ASP A 244 -35.47 -2.00 -13.26
CA ASP A 244 -36.74 -2.20 -13.95
C ASP A 244 -36.52 -2.53 -15.46
N GLU A 245 -37.61 -2.61 -16.22
CA GLU A 245 -37.56 -2.90 -17.66
C GLU A 245 -36.95 -1.77 -18.47
N SER A 246 -36.92 -0.53 -17.96
CA SER A 246 -36.29 0.62 -18.60
C SER A 246 -34.79 0.70 -18.34
N GLY A 247 -34.26 -0.11 -17.40
CA GLY A 247 -32.87 -0.08 -16.97
C GLY A 247 -32.60 0.92 -15.84
N GLU A 248 -33.62 1.53 -15.29
CA GLU A 248 -33.52 2.40 -14.12
C GLU A 248 -33.52 1.57 -12.84
N VAL A 249 -32.91 2.11 -11.77
CA VAL A 249 -32.88 1.43 -10.47
C VAL A 249 -34.27 1.52 -9.80
N GLU A 250 -34.96 0.39 -9.75
CA GLU A 250 -36.25 0.27 -9.06
C GLU A 250 -36.10 0.28 -7.54
N ARG A 251 -35.13 -0.48 -7.04
CA ARG A 251 -34.83 -0.64 -5.61
C ARG A 251 -33.46 -1.25 -5.38
N TYR A 252 -33.04 -1.30 -4.12
CA TYR A 252 -31.84 -2.03 -3.71
C TYR A 252 -32.19 -3.26 -2.86
N ASN A 253 -31.59 -4.39 -3.17
CA ASN A 253 -31.62 -5.56 -2.30
C ASN A 253 -30.48 -5.48 -1.29
N VAL A 254 -30.82 -5.50 0.00
CA VAL A 254 -29.86 -5.47 1.10
C VAL A 254 -29.45 -6.90 1.49
N PHE A 255 -28.16 -7.09 1.72
CA PHE A 255 -27.57 -8.36 2.14
C PHE A 255 -26.79 -8.16 3.45
N ASN A 256 -27.03 -9.02 4.42
CA ASN A 256 -26.12 -9.22 5.53
C ASN A 256 -25.03 -10.21 5.11
N ALA A 257 -23.82 -10.02 5.57
CA ALA A 257 -22.68 -10.89 5.31
C ALA A 257 -21.73 -10.92 6.50
N ARG A 258 -20.81 -11.88 6.52
CA ARG A 258 -19.73 -11.96 7.51
C ARG A 258 -18.39 -11.98 6.83
N LEU A 259 -17.49 -11.13 7.30
CA LEU A 259 -16.08 -11.23 6.99
C LEU A 259 -15.47 -12.37 7.78
N LEU A 260 -14.71 -13.24 7.11
CA LEU A 260 -13.84 -14.21 7.76
C LEU A 260 -12.41 -13.68 7.68
N ILE A 261 -11.83 -13.41 8.83
CA ILE A 261 -10.51 -12.80 8.95
C ILE A 261 -9.57 -13.78 9.66
N ARG A 262 -8.46 -14.08 9.00
CA ARG A 262 -7.41 -14.93 9.51
C ARG A 262 -6.45 -14.12 10.38
N HIS A 263 -6.19 -14.59 11.61
CA HIS A 263 -5.19 -14.02 12.51
C HIS A 263 -3.89 -14.82 12.42
N ALA A 264 -2.91 -14.28 11.74
CA ALA A 264 -1.64 -14.92 11.46
C ALA A 264 -0.71 -14.94 12.69
N ALA A 265 0.31 -15.79 12.66
CA ALA A 265 1.32 -15.88 13.71
C ALA A 265 2.10 -14.56 13.92
N SER A 266 2.19 -13.72 12.88
CA SER A 266 2.80 -12.39 12.93
C SER A 266 1.96 -11.33 13.66
N GLY A 267 0.76 -11.69 14.15
CA GLY A 267 -0.21 -10.75 14.72
C GLY A 267 -1.01 -9.97 13.69
N LYS A 268 -0.72 -10.10 12.38
CA LYS A 268 -1.49 -9.44 11.33
C LYS A 268 -2.79 -10.19 11.04
N MET A 269 -3.84 -9.44 10.74
CA MET A 269 -5.15 -9.95 10.36
C MET A 269 -5.33 -9.82 8.85
N TYR A 270 -5.77 -10.89 8.19
CA TYR A 270 -5.95 -10.94 6.75
C TYR A 270 -7.39 -11.30 6.41
N LEU A 271 -8.02 -10.54 5.50
CA LEU A 271 -9.31 -10.96 4.94
C LEU A 271 -9.12 -12.28 4.19
N TYR A 272 -9.93 -13.27 4.52
CA TYR A 272 -9.88 -14.59 3.91
C TYR A 272 -11.07 -14.86 3.00
N ASP A 273 -12.28 -14.48 3.44
CA ASP A 273 -13.49 -14.65 2.64
C ASP A 273 -14.63 -13.74 3.15
N VAL A 274 -15.68 -13.60 2.34
CA VAL A 274 -16.97 -13.02 2.72
C VAL A 274 -18.04 -14.12 2.66
N LEU A 275 -18.59 -14.45 3.82
CA LEU A 275 -19.41 -15.64 4.02
C LEU A 275 -20.84 -15.27 4.49
N GLU A 276 -21.67 -16.27 4.59
CA GLU A 276 -23.01 -16.20 5.22
C GLU A 276 -23.88 -15.09 4.63
N ILE A 277 -23.74 -14.82 3.34
CA ILE A 277 -24.49 -13.80 2.62
C ILE A 277 -25.97 -14.18 2.58
N LYS A 278 -26.82 -13.35 3.19
CA LYS A 278 -28.26 -13.55 3.26
C LYS A 278 -28.99 -12.28 2.86
N LYS A 279 -29.93 -12.40 1.93
CA LYS A 279 -30.82 -11.28 1.59
C LYS A 279 -31.73 -10.95 2.79
N ARG A 280 -31.80 -9.67 3.15
CA ARG A 280 -32.81 -9.21 4.13
C ARG A 280 -34.18 -9.18 3.47
N ASN A 281 -35.19 -9.64 4.22
CA ASN A 281 -36.59 -9.63 3.77
C ASN A 281 -37.29 -8.27 4.02
N GLU A 282 -36.62 -7.34 4.65
CA GLU A 282 -37.15 -6.03 5.02
C GLU A 282 -37.02 -5.01 3.89
N GLN A 283 -37.92 -4.03 3.91
CA GLN A 283 -38.16 -2.99 2.93
C GLN A 283 -36.93 -2.56 2.13
N ALA A 284 -37.04 -2.73 0.82
CA ALA A 284 -36.13 -2.15 -0.12
C ALA A 284 -35.83 -0.69 0.26
N LEU A 285 -34.56 -0.28 0.19
CA LEU A 285 -34.19 1.13 0.29
C LEU A 285 -34.86 1.86 -0.88
N SER A 286 -36.10 2.27 -0.73
CA SER A 286 -36.84 3.04 -1.70
C SER A 286 -36.62 4.51 -1.38
N GLY A 287 -36.16 5.26 -2.37
CA GLY A 287 -36.05 6.72 -2.29
C GLY A 287 -34.69 7.27 -1.86
N VAL A 288 -33.69 6.45 -1.55
CA VAL A 288 -32.32 6.91 -1.31
C VAL A 288 -31.58 7.01 -2.64
N LYS A 289 -31.42 8.24 -3.16
CA LYS A 289 -30.43 8.48 -4.21
C LYS A 289 -29.06 8.50 -3.53
N PRO A 290 -28.16 7.53 -3.80
CA PRO A 290 -26.83 7.59 -3.25
C PRO A 290 -26.09 8.80 -3.85
N TYR A 291 -25.70 9.73 -3.00
CA TYR A 291 -24.74 10.75 -3.40
C TYR A 291 -23.35 10.11 -3.43
N PRO A 292 -22.53 10.40 -4.46
CA PRO A 292 -21.14 10.02 -4.42
C PRO A 292 -20.50 10.67 -3.17
N VAL A 293 -19.86 9.87 -2.34
CA VAL A 293 -19.04 10.40 -1.25
C VAL A 293 -17.85 11.08 -1.91
N GLU A 294 -17.79 12.40 -1.84
CA GLU A 294 -16.57 13.12 -2.15
C GLU A 294 -15.50 12.62 -1.17
N ASN A 295 -14.49 11.96 -1.71
CA ASN A 295 -13.37 11.48 -0.92
C ASN A 295 -12.61 12.71 -0.39
N PRO A 296 -12.63 13.02 0.92
CA PRO A 296 -12.00 14.22 1.47
C PRO A 296 -10.47 14.23 1.36
N PHE A 297 -9.87 13.15 0.85
CA PHE A 297 -8.43 13.01 0.66
C PHE A 297 -7.95 13.26 -0.78
N LEU A 298 -8.85 13.55 -1.74
CA LEU A 298 -8.49 13.86 -3.14
C LEU A 298 -8.43 15.35 -3.47
N ASN A 299 -8.73 16.23 -2.52
CA ASN A 299 -8.66 17.69 -2.68
C ASN A 299 -7.69 18.28 -1.66
N LYS A 300 -6.41 17.97 -1.77
CA LYS A 300 -5.33 18.84 -1.25
C LYS A 300 -4.06 18.63 -2.07
#